data_a6acd8a89c894c92c47d14e51e3cdf1d
#
_entry.id   a6acd8a89c894c92c47d14e51e3cdf1d
#
_cell.length_a   1.000
_cell.length_b   1.000
_cell.length_c   1.000
_cell.angle_alpha   90.00
_cell.angle_beta   90.00
_cell.angle_gamma   90.00
#
_symmetry.space_group_name_H-M   'P 1'
#
loop_
_entity.id
_entity.type
_entity.pdbx_description
1 polymer ?
#
loop_
_entity_poly.entity_id
_entity_poly.type
_entity_poly.pdbx_seq_one_letter_code
_entity_poly.pdbx_strand_id
1 'polypeptide(L)'
;NSMGRIAMDIDTQGTQWVYVPGRDTFFRYKYEKASLTLDQSWMPKYRTLNYEEQSFSWDSCISDGGCWFLDNGDNRANVTIFSTRPFGQDLPARGSVFQGLSSSPQKLFRVDIKNDKKLEVVQPFDKQRGSIFSPPAFDPIHKVAIAFDTGNGLLAGLNYSKDLGFKKLWEKPTRISMQMVMYSDTREIAVNDFRTGYDNIVVFDTITGEEKGRVPTESTTANGMFLSPGWERDVFYCSIGAIARAFIE
;
A
#
# COMPACT_ATOMS: atom_id res chain seq x y z
N ASN A 1 11.13 -12.76 10.69
CA ASN A 1 10.30 -11.80 11.41
C ASN A 1 9.46 -11.04 10.40
N SER A 2 8.14 -11.14 10.47
CA SER A 2 7.21 -10.32 9.72
C SER A 2 6.93 -9.05 10.51
N MET A 3 6.85 -7.91 9.83
CA MET A 3 6.46 -6.63 10.41
C MET A 3 5.22 -6.03 9.73
N GLY A 4 4.59 -6.79 8.80
CA GLY A 4 3.42 -6.31 8.07
C GLY A 4 2.12 -6.46 8.85
N ARG A 5 1.13 -5.68 8.46
CA ARG A 5 -0.23 -5.82 8.96
C ARG A 5 -0.89 -7.06 8.35
N ILE A 6 -1.74 -7.67 9.12
CA ILE A 6 -2.55 -8.81 8.68
C ILE A 6 -3.79 -8.33 7.94
N ALA A 7 -4.28 -9.15 7.01
CA ALA A 7 -5.58 -8.98 6.39
C ALA A 7 -6.55 -10.05 6.87
N MET A 8 -7.84 -9.74 6.82
CA MET A 8 -8.91 -10.68 7.11
C MET A 8 -9.91 -10.71 5.97
N ASP A 9 -10.50 -11.89 5.77
CA ASP A 9 -11.56 -12.10 4.78
C ASP A 9 -12.59 -13.10 5.32
N ILE A 10 -13.81 -13.02 4.80
CA ILE A 10 -14.87 -13.98 5.05
C ILE A 10 -15.27 -14.56 3.69
N ASP A 11 -15.09 -15.87 3.54
CA ASP A 11 -15.45 -16.53 2.28
C ASP A 11 -16.98 -16.68 2.12
N THR A 12 -17.40 -17.15 0.95
CA THR A 12 -18.82 -17.34 0.62
C THR A 12 -19.53 -18.38 1.49
N GLN A 13 -18.79 -19.17 2.26
CA GLN A 13 -19.31 -20.15 3.21
C GLN A 13 -19.35 -19.60 4.65
N GLY A 14 -18.94 -18.35 4.84
CA GLY A 14 -18.87 -17.72 6.17
C GLY A 14 -17.61 -18.07 6.96
N THR A 15 -16.63 -18.76 6.35
CA THR A 15 -15.38 -19.07 7.02
C THR A 15 -14.52 -17.81 7.11
N GLN A 16 -14.03 -17.53 8.29
CA GLN A 16 -13.14 -16.40 8.54
C GLN A 16 -11.68 -16.81 8.34
N TRP A 17 -10.98 -16.05 7.53
CA TRP A 17 -9.59 -16.26 7.19
C TRP A 17 -8.71 -15.08 7.64
N VAL A 18 -7.54 -15.39 8.19
CA VAL A 18 -6.53 -14.40 8.58
C VAL A 18 -5.27 -14.65 7.75
N TYR A 19 -4.82 -13.62 7.04
CA TYR A 19 -3.67 -13.66 6.16
C TYR A 19 -2.49 -12.92 6.80
N VAL A 20 -1.37 -13.61 6.94
CA VAL A 20 -0.20 -13.12 7.66
C VAL A 20 1.02 -13.15 6.75
N PRO A 21 1.60 -11.98 6.40
CA PRO A 21 2.81 -11.93 5.63
C PRO A 21 3.98 -12.49 6.46
N GLY A 22 4.61 -13.52 5.95
CA GLY A 22 5.85 -14.05 6.49
C GLY A 22 7.07 -13.46 5.78
N ARG A 23 8.23 -13.99 6.07
CA ARG A 23 9.50 -13.51 5.53
C ARG A 23 9.68 -13.86 4.05
N ASP A 24 9.31 -15.07 3.66
CA ASP A 24 9.43 -15.65 2.31
C ASP A 24 8.16 -16.36 1.87
N THR A 25 7.25 -16.57 2.81
CA THR A 25 6.03 -17.34 2.64
C THR A 25 4.87 -16.54 3.25
N PHE A 26 3.77 -16.49 2.56
CA PHE A 26 2.53 -15.96 3.09
C PHE A 26 1.76 -17.07 3.79
N PHE A 27 1.14 -16.79 4.92
CA PHE A 27 0.39 -17.77 5.70
C PHE A 27 -1.09 -17.40 5.74
N ARG A 28 -1.96 -18.41 5.69
CA ARG A 28 -3.38 -18.27 5.91
C ARG A 28 -3.81 -19.13 7.09
N TYR A 29 -4.61 -18.54 7.97
CA TYR A 29 -5.18 -19.23 9.12
C TYR A 29 -6.69 -19.19 9.07
N LYS A 30 -7.34 -20.32 9.36
CA LYS A 30 -8.76 -20.34 9.68
C LYS A 30 -8.97 -19.83 11.09
N TYR A 31 -9.87 -18.86 11.24
CA TYR A 31 -10.29 -18.36 12.54
C TYR A 31 -11.63 -18.98 12.92
N GLU A 32 -11.69 -19.71 14.02
CA GLU A 32 -12.89 -20.36 14.52
C GLU A 32 -12.80 -20.49 16.04
N LYS A 33 -13.88 -20.11 16.75
CA LYS A 33 -13.99 -20.25 18.23
C LYS A 33 -12.79 -19.68 19.00
N ALA A 34 -12.38 -18.46 18.63
CA ALA A 34 -11.22 -17.76 19.17
C ALA A 34 -9.88 -18.52 19.01
N SER A 35 -9.78 -19.39 18.03
CA SER A 35 -8.57 -20.14 17.69
C SER A 35 -8.15 -19.90 16.25
N LEU A 36 -6.84 -19.94 16.00
CA LEU A 36 -6.24 -19.83 14.68
C LEU A 36 -5.62 -21.19 14.28
N THR A 37 -6.07 -21.75 13.18
CA THR A 37 -5.54 -23.01 12.64
C THR A 37 -4.86 -22.73 11.29
N LEU A 38 -3.58 -23.05 11.18
CA LEU A 38 -2.82 -22.87 9.94
C LEU A 38 -3.40 -23.73 8.82
N ASP A 39 -3.70 -23.11 7.70
CA ASP A 39 -4.05 -23.81 6.46
C ASP A 39 -2.77 -24.18 5.69
N GLN A 40 -2.34 -25.43 5.84
CA GLN A 40 -1.16 -25.95 5.17
C GLN A 40 -1.33 -26.12 3.65
N SER A 41 -2.55 -26.05 3.14
CA SER A 41 -2.84 -26.17 1.71
C SER A 41 -2.64 -24.87 0.94
N TRP A 42 -2.53 -23.74 1.64
CA TRP A 42 -2.33 -22.42 1.05
C TRP A 42 -1.16 -21.69 1.73
N MET A 43 0.02 -21.84 1.18
CA MET A 43 1.25 -21.26 1.69
C MET A 43 2.16 -20.81 0.52
N PRO A 44 1.78 -19.76 -0.22
CA PRO A 44 2.56 -19.32 -1.37
C PRO A 44 3.93 -18.80 -0.92
N LYS A 45 4.96 -19.36 -1.55
CA LYS A 45 6.33 -18.85 -1.43
C LYS A 45 6.53 -17.77 -2.49
N TYR A 46 6.81 -16.55 -2.06
CA TYR A 46 7.04 -15.43 -2.97
C TYR A 46 8.51 -15.04 -3.11
N ARG A 47 9.38 -15.68 -2.31
CA ARG A 47 10.81 -15.39 -2.32
C ARG A 47 11.63 -16.60 -1.91
N THR A 48 12.84 -16.70 -2.48
CA THR A 48 13.90 -17.57 -1.98
C THR A 48 14.89 -16.70 -1.21
N LEU A 49 15.05 -16.96 0.08
CA LEU A 49 15.96 -16.19 0.94
C LEU A 49 17.15 -17.03 1.35
N ASN A 50 18.30 -16.38 1.37
CA ASN A 50 19.44 -16.83 2.17
C ASN A 50 19.26 -16.36 3.62
N TYR A 51 19.80 -17.08 4.58
CA TYR A 51 19.62 -16.78 6.01
C TYR A 51 20.07 -15.38 6.43
N GLU A 52 20.96 -14.77 5.67
CA GLU A 52 21.51 -13.44 5.94
C GLU A 52 20.64 -12.30 5.39
N GLU A 53 19.68 -12.60 4.52
CA GLU A 53 18.83 -11.59 3.92
C GLU A 53 17.64 -11.27 4.82
N GLN A 54 17.47 -10.01 5.15
CA GLN A 54 16.25 -9.52 5.78
C GLN A 54 15.30 -9.03 4.70
N SER A 55 14.09 -9.50 4.74
CA SER A 55 13.06 -9.04 3.81
C SER A 55 11.85 -8.51 4.55
N PHE A 56 11.19 -7.55 3.96
CA PHE A 56 9.94 -7.06 4.45
C PHE A 56 8.91 -7.19 3.35
N SER A 57 7.84 -7.94 3.61
CA SER A 57 6.55 -7.67 3.01
C SER A 57 5.77 -6.87 4.03
N TRP A 58 5.19 -5.79 3.58
CA TRP A 58 4.46 -4.88 4.42
C TRP A 58 3.00 -4.94 4.03
N ASP A 59 2.13 -4.85 4.97
CA ASP A 59 0.69 -4.70 4.83
C ASP A 59 0.05 -5.47 3.66
N SER A 60 -0.73 -6.45 3.97
CA SER A 60 -1.54 -7.19 3.00
C SER A 60 -2.97 -6.65 2.95
N CYS A 61 -3.63 -6.84 1.83
CA CYS A 61 -5.08 -6.68 1.75
C CYS A 61 -5.70 -7.76 0.86
N ILE A 62 -6.98 -8.04 1.08
CA ILE A 62 -7.74 -9.00 0.29
C ILE A 62 -8.72 -8.23 -0.56
N SER A 63 -8.66 -8.44 -1.86
CA SER A 63 -9.58 -7.84 -2.82
C SER A 63 -9.68 -8.70 -4.07
N ASP A 64 -10.88 -8.80 -4.63
CA ASP A 64 -11.17 -9.44 -5.92
C ASP A 64 -10.55 -10.85 -6.06
N GLY A 65 -10.66 -11.67 -5.02
CA GLY A 65 -10.14 -13.03 -4.99
C GLY A 65 -8.63 -13.16 -4.93
N GLY A 66 -7.94 -12.08 -4.63
CA GLY A 66 -6.49 -12.03 -4.45
C GLY A 66 -6.07 -11.57 -3.07
N CYS A 67 -4.97 -12.11 -2.58
CA CYS A 67 -4.19 -11.56 -1.49
C CYS A 67 -3.07 -10.72 -2.09
N TRP A 68 -3.03 -9.44 -1.76
CA TRP A 68 -2.13 -8.46 -2.33
C TRP A 68 -1.19 -7.91 -1.28
N PHE A 69 0.07 -7.71 -1.65
CA PHE A 69 1.05 -7.10 -0.76
C PHE A 69 2.20 -6.48 -1.55
N LEU A 70 2.85 -5.51 -0.94
CA LEU A 70 4.07 -4.90 -1.46
C LEU A 70 5.29 -5.54 -0.81
N ASP A 71 6.34 -5.68 -1.60
CA ASP A 71 7.62 -6.19 -1.18
C ASP A 71 8.74 -5.41 -1.87
N ASN A 72 9.82 -5.18 -1.19
CA ASN A 72 10.99 -4.49 -1.72
C ASN A 72 12.26 -5.36 -1.76
N GLY A 73 12.09 -6.66 -1.76
CA GLY A 73 13.16 -7.60 -1.98
C GLY A 73 14.18 -7.68 -0.85
N ASP A 74 15.46 -7.78 -1.21
CA ASP A 74 16.55 -7.82 -0.27
C ASP A 74 16.60 -6.55 0.58
N ASN A 75 16.50 -6.75 1.87
CA ASN A 75 16.44 -5.65 2.80
C ASN A 75 17.62 -5.62 3.77
N ARG A 76 18.79 -5.59 3.28
CA ARG A 76 19.91 -5.01 4.00
C ARG A 76 19.74 -3.50 4.09
N ALA A 77 18.48 -3.12 4.17
CA ALA A 77 18.03 -1.77 4.00
C ALA A 77 18.62 -0.88 5.08
N ASN A 78 19.24 0.13 4.66
CA ASN A 78 19.25 1.42 5.33
C ASN A 78 17.81 1.99 5.36
N VAL A 79 16.85 1.27 5.92
CA VAL A 79 15.54 1.82 6.23
C VAL A 79 15.73 2.72 7.43
N THR A 80 15.83 3.98 7.18
CA THR A 80 15.80 4.99 8.22
C THR A 80 14.36 5.16 8.62
N ILE A 81 13.95 4.55 9.72
CA ILE A 81 12.59 4.70 10.29
C ILE A 81 12.32 6.15 10.68
N PHE A 82 13.37 6.90 10.98
CA PHE A 82 13.29 8.33 11.27
C PHE A 82 14.25 9.10 10.38
N SER A 83 13.75 10.03 9.60
CA SER A 83 14.60 10.98 8.92
C SER A 83 15.13 12.01 9.92
N THR A 84 16.43 12.01 10.15
CA THR A 84 17.11 13.04 10.94
C THR A 84 17.43 14.29 10.12
N ARG A 85 17.05 14.31 8.82
CA ARG A 85 17.36 15.43 7.94
C ARG A 85 16.25 16.46 7.96
N PRO A 86 16.59 17.75 7.92
CA PRO A 86 15.61 18.82 7.90
C PRO A 86 14.62 18.70 6.72
N PHE A 87 13.39 19.13 6.94
CA PHE A 87 12.37 19.22 5.91
C PHE A 87 12.86 19.99 4.68
N GLY A 88 12.57 19.48 3.50
CA GLY A 88 12.78 20.19 2.24
C GLY A 88 14.11 19.96 1.53
N GLN A 89 15.01 19.13 2.03
CA GLN A 89 16.27 18.86 1.33
C GLN A 89 16.23 17.58 0.47
N ASP A 90 16.25 17.76 -0.82
CA ASP A 90 16.70 16.89 -1.93
C ASP A 90 16.11 15.51 -2.21
N LEU A 91 15.08 15.00 -1.53
CA LEU A 91 14.38 13.78 -1.97
C LEU A 91 12.88 14.01 -2.05
N PRO A 92 12.19 13.39 -3.04
CA PRO A 92 10.78 13.68 -3.31
C PRO A 92 9.84 13.45 -2.14
N ALA A 93 10.17 12.57 -1.21
CA ALA A 93 9.28 12.19 -0.11
C ALA A 93 9.76 12.65 1.27
N ARG A 94 10.58 13.67 1.33
CA ARG A 94 11.08 14.18 2.61
C ARG A 94 10.00 14.88 3.38
N GLY A 95 9.87 14.48 4.61
CA GLY A 95 8.88 15.00 5.54
C GLY A 95 8.03 13.90 6.19
N SER A 96 8.08 12.67 5.70
CA SER A 96 7.50 11.53 6.40
C SER A 96 8.47 10.98 7.45
N VAL A 97 7.96 10.60 8.60
CA VAL A 97 8.73 9.94 9.67
C VAL A 97 9.19 8.55 9.22
N PHE A 98 8.52 7.97 8.23
CA PHE A 98 8.75 6.63 7.71
C PHE A 98 9.34 6.64 6.31
N GLN A 99 10.40 7.39 6.11
CA GLN A 99 11.12 7.41 4.84
C GLN A 99 12.25 6.42 4.84
N GLY A 100 12.38 5.71 3.75
CA GLY A 100 13.51 4.86 3.48
C GLY A 100 13.40 4.23 2.11
N LEU A 101 14.55 4.04 1.48
CA LEU A 101 14.68 3.26 0.27
C LEU A 101 15.38 1.95 0.62
N SER A 102 14.81 0.84 0.20
CA SER A 102 15.48 -0.45 0.27
C SER A 102 16.61 -0.54 -0.75
N SER A 103 17.36 -1.62 -0.72
CA SER A 103 18.34 -1.95 -1.75
C SER A 103 17.72 -2.43 -3.07
N SER A 104 16.43 -2.73 -3.08
CA SER A 104 15.70 -3.33 -4.20
C SER A 104 14.49 -2.50 -4.61
N PRO A 105 14.03 -2.65 -5.86
CA PRO A 105 12.80 -2.00 -6.31
C PRO A 105 11.58 -2.52 -5.56
N GLN A 106 10.55 -1.67 -5.46
CA GLN A 106 9.25 -2.09 -4.95
C GLN A 106 8.59 -3.09 -5.92
N LYS A 107 8.01 -4.13 -5.39
CA LYS A 107 7.20 -5.09 -6.14
C LYS A 107 5.83 -5.22 -5.53
N LEU A 108 4.81 -5.29 -6.38
CA LEU A 108 3.46 -5.63 -6.01
C LEU A 108 3.21 -7.09 -6.35
N PHE A 109 2.80 -7.85 -5.35
CA PHE A 109 2.43 -9.26 -5.49
C PHE A 109 0.93 -9.44 -5.39
N ARG A 110 0.41 -10.38 -6.16
CA ARG A 110 -0.94 -10.91 -6.05
C ARG A 110 -0.89 -12.42 -5.97
N VAL A 111 -1.54 -13.00 -4.99
CA VAL A 111 -1.74 -14.44 -4.86
C VAL A 111 -3.22 -14.74 -4.92
N ASP A 112 -3.61 -15.71 -5.75
CA ASP A 112 -4.99 -16.18 -5.79
C ASP A 112 -5.34 -16.86 -4.45
N ILE A 113 -6.44 -16.43 -3.81
CA ILE A 113 -6.84 -16.96 -2.50
C ILE A 113 -7.30 -18.42 -2.54
N LYS A 114 -7.62 -18.95 -3.72
CA LYS A 114 -8.01 -20.35 -3.93
C LYS A 114 -6.87 -21.23 -4.42
N ASN A 115 -5.80 -20.65 -4.97
CA ASN A 115 -4.69 -21.39 -5.55
C ASN A 115 -3.36 -20.67 -5.29
N ASP A 116 -2.63 -21.12 -4.30
CA ASP A 116 -1.34 -20.59 -3.89
C ASP A 116 -0.22 -20.68 -4.95
N LYS A 117 -0.43 -21.46 -6.02
CA LYS A 117 0.50 -21.56 -7.16
C LYS A 117 0.31 -20.44 -8.18
N LYS A 118 -0.82 -19.74 -8.14
CA LYS A 118 -1.07 -18.55 -8.96
C LYS A 118 -0.55 -17.32 -8.26
N LEU A 119 0.72 -17.08 -8.42
CA LEU A 119 1.44 -15.91 -7.91
C LEU A 119 1.85 -15.02 -9.08
N GLU A 120 1.50 -13.76 -8.99
CA GLU A 120 1.92 -12.72 -9.93
C GLU A 120 2.74 -11.66 -9.25
N VAL A 121 3.62 -11.08 -10.03
CA VAL A 121 4.46 -9.99 -9.57
C VAL A 121 4.59 -8.93 -10.66
N VAL A 122 4.51 -7.67 -10.26
CA VAL A 122 4.82 -6.53 -11.11
C VAL A 122 5.70 -5.55 -10.34
N GLN A 123 6.57 -4.88 -11.05
CA GLN A 123 7.31 -3.73 -10.55
C GLN A 123 6.55 -2.45 -10.96
N PRO A 124 5.86 -1.76 -10.03
CA PRO A 124 5.03 -0.62 -10.39
C PRO A 124 5.84 0.56 -10.94
N PHE A 125 7.05 0.73 -10.43
CA PHE A 125 7.89 1.89 -10.71
C PHE A 125 9.22 1.49 -11.34
N ASP A 126 9.67 2.24 -12.33
CA ASP A 126 11.00 2.07 -12.91
C ASP A 126 12.07 2.73 -12.01
N LYS A 127 12.25 2.13 -10.83
CA LYS A 127 13.23 2.56 -9.83
C LYS A 127 13.98 1.35 -9.31
N GLN A 128 15.30 1.51 -9.17
CA GLN A 128 16.17 0.43 -8.67
C GLN A 128 16.02 0.18 -7.17
N ARG A 129 15.48 1.16 -6.44
CA ARG A 129 15.25 1.11 -5.00
C ARG A 129 13.87 1.65 -4.69
N GLY A 130 13.17 1.03 -3.77
CA GLY A 130 11.80 1.38 -3.44
C GLY A 130 11.51 1.40 -1.94
N SER A 131 10.29 1.78 -1.60
CA SER A 131 9.75 1.79 -0.24
C SER A 131 8.38 1.12 -0.22
N ILE A 132 7.99 0.50 0.89
CA ILE A 132 6.75 -0.31 1.02
C ILE A 132 5.91 0.07 2.24
N PHE A 133 5.95 1.29 2.70
CA PHE A 133 5.31 1.69 3.96
C PHE A 133 3.79 1.75 3.97
N SER A 134 3.13 1.46 2.86
CA SER A 134 1.68 1.43 2.82
C SER A 134 1.16 0.21 2.07
N PRO A 135 -0.01 -0.31 2.48
CA PRO A 135 -0.69 -1.31 1.69
C PRO A 135 -1.08 -0.71 0.33
N PRO A 136 -1.10 -1.51 -0.72
CA PRO A 136 -1.73 -1.11 -1.96
C PRO A 136 -3.23 -0.90 -1.74
N ALA A 137 -3.84 0.00 -2.51
CA ALA A 137 -5.29 0.17 -2.55
C ALA A 137 -5.87 -0.45 -3.82
N PHE A 138 -7.14 -0.83 -3.78
CA PHE A 138 -7.79 -1.52 -4.89
C PHE A 138 -9.15 -0.94 -5.19
N ASP A 139 -9.40 -0.77 -6.48
CA ASP A 139 -10.71 -0.56 -7.06
C ASP A 139 -11.18 -1.87 -7.72
N PRO A 140 -11.94 -2.71 -7.02
CA PRO A 140 -12.38 -3.99 -7.54
C PRO A 140 -13.46 -3.85 -8.62
N ILE A 141 -14.14 -2.71 -8.71
CA ILE A 141 -15.14 -2.44 -9.74
C ILE A 141 -14.44 -2.22 -11.09
N HIS A 142 -13.45 -1.34 -11.12
CA HIS A 142 -12.75 -0.95 -12.34
C HIS A 142 -11.44 -1.72 -12.58
N LYS A 143 -11.11 -2.67 -11.67
CA LYS A 143 -9.91 -3.51 -11.76
C LYS A 143 -8.61 -2.71 -11.78
N VAL A 144 -8.51 -1.75 -10.87
CA VAL A 144 -7.31 -0.93 -10.70
C VAL A 144 -6.68 -1.17 -9.34
N ALA A 145 -5.40 -1.48 -9.35
CA ALA A 145 -4.54 -1.50 -8.18
C ALA A 145 -3.76 -0.19 -8.11
N ILE A 146 -3.68 0.40 -6.93
CA ILE A 146 -2.89 1.61 -6.69
C ILE A 146 -1.72 1.26 -5.80
N ALA A 147 -0.53 1.53 -6.29
CA ALA A 147 0.71 1.41 -5.53
C ALA A 147 1.35 2.78 -5.32
N PHE A 148 2.02 2.97 -4.19
CA PHE A 148 2.86 4.14 -4.03
C PHE A 148 4.21 3.79 -3.39
N ASP A 149 5.20 4.55 -3.77
CA ASP A 149 6.56 4.49 -3.27
C ASP A 149 6.90 5.78 -2.54
N THR A 150 6.78 5.75 -1.23
CA THR A 150 7.05 6.92 -0.38
C THR A 150 8.49 7.41 -0.54
N GLY A 151 9.43 6.49 -0.68
CA GLY A 151 10.85 6.80 -0.78
C GLY A 151 11.20 7.56 -2.06
N ASN A 152 10.57 7.23 -3.17
CA ASN A 152 10.73 7.90 -4.47
C ASN A 152 9.68 8.98 -4.73
N GLY A 153 8.64 9.05 -3.91
CA GLY A 153 7.56 10.02 -4.09
C GLY A 153 6.75 9.77 -5.35
N LEU A 154 6.33 8.53 -5.58
CA LEU A 154 5.61 8.12 -6.78
C LEU A 154 4.33 7.39 -6.41
N LEU A 155 3.27 7.68 -7.15
CA LEU A 155 1.97 7.01 -7.12
C LEU A 155 1.67 6.45 -8.50
N ALA A 156 1.16 5.22 -8.59
CA ALA A 156 0.80 4.60 -9.87
C ALA A 156 -0.51 3.84 -9.79
N GLY A 157 -1.31 3.93 -10.86
CA GLY A 157 -2.45 3.09 -11.13
C GLY A 157 -2.11 1.98 -12.12
N LEU A 158 -2.51 0.77 -11.80
CA LEU A 158 -2.25 -0.44 -12.55
C LEU A 158 -3.57 -1.15 -12.83
N ASN A 159 -3.94 -1.32 -14.09
CA ASN A 159 -5.05 -2.21 -14.40
C ASN A 159 -4.61 -3.65 -14.21
N TYR A 160 -5.48 -4.46 -13.60
CA TYR A 160 -5.26 -5.91 -13.46
C TYR A 160 -6.43 -6.70 -14.05
N SER A 161 -6.12 -7.77 -14.77
CA SER A 161 -7.13 -8.66 -15.32
C SER A 161 -7.37 -9.87 -14.41
N LYS A 162 -8.47 -10.61 -14.67
CA LYS A 162 -8.71 -11.90 -14.04
C LYS A 162 -7.67 -12.95 -14.44
N ASP A 163 -7.10 -12.79 -15.63
CA ASP A 163 -6.12 -13.70 -16.22
C ASP A 163 -4.68 -13.29 -15.89
N LEU A 164 -4.54 -12.42 -14.93
CA LEU A 164 -3.25 -12.14 -14.30
C LEU A 164 -2.30 -11.33 -15.19
N GLY A 165 -2.74 -10.22 -15.70
CA GLY A 165 -1.86 -9.27 -16.36
C GLY A 165 -1.93 -7.91 -15.69
N PHE A 166 -0.78 -7.27 -15.51
CA PHE A 166 -0.73 -5.91 -15.03
C PHE A 166 -0.36 -4.96 -16.15
N LYS A 167 -1.12 -3.87 -16.27
CA LYS A 167 -0.81 -2.78 -17.19
C LYS A 167 -0.80 -1.47 -16.43
N LYS A 168 0.33 -0.78 -16.43
CA LYS A 168 0.40 0.58 -15.87
C LYS A 168 -0.50 1.50 -16.70
N LEU A 169 -1.42 2.17 -16.04
CA LEU A 169 -2.31 3.17 -16.62
C LEU A 169 -1.68 4.56 -16.55
N TRP A 170 -1.13 4.88 -15.39
CA TRP A 170 -0.52 6.18 -15.13
C TRP A 170 0.49 6.09 -13.97
N GLU A 171 1.35 7.09 -13.91
CA GLU A 171 2.30 7.31 -12.82
C GLU A 171 2.40 8.81 -12.56
N LYS A 172 2.47 9.21 -11.29
CA LYS A 172 2.57 10.61 -10.89
C LYS A 172 3.53 10.82 -9.72
N PRO A 173 4.26 11.93 -9.71
CA PRO A 173 4.97 12.36 -8.53
C PRO A 173 3.97 12.79 -7.45
N THR A 174 4.04 12.17 -6.29
CA THR A 174 3.14 12.43 -5.15
C THR A 174 3.86 12.14 -3.85
N ARG A 175 3.85 13.08 -2.93
CA ARG A 175 4.56 12.95 -1.64
C ARG A 175 3.62 12.40 -0.58
N ILE A 176 3.27 11.13 -0.75
CA ILE A 176 2.38 10.40 0.15
C ILE A 176 3.17 9.85 1.35
N SER A 177 2.55 9.82 2.51
CA SER A 177 3.17 9.26 3.71
C SER A 177 2.78 7.81 3.98
N MET A 178 1.51 7.46 4.17
CA MET A 178 1.18 6.12 4.65
C MET A 178 -0.07 5.46 4.08
N GLN A 179 -1.20 6.14 3.98
CA GLN A 179 -2.47 5.48 3.69
C GLN A 179 -3.23 6.15 2.55
N MET A 180 -4.08 5.37 1.93
CA MET A 180 -4.95 5.78 0.83
C MET A 180 -6.38 5.34 1.15
N VAL A 181 -7.36 6.12 0.71
CA VAL A 181 -8.79 5.80 0.85
C VAL A 181 -9.39 5.64 -0.54
N MET A 182 -9.93 4.46 -0.83
CA MET A 182 -10.53 4.12 -2.11
C MET A 182 -12.04 4.29 -2.08
N TYR A 183 -12.58 4.97 -3.06
CA TYR A 183 -14.01 5.09 -3.37
C TYR A 183 -14.27 4.50 -4.74
N SER A 184 -14.50 3.18 -4.79
CA SER A 184 -14.59 2.44 -6.05
C SER A 184 -15.82 2.78 -6.87
N ASP A 185 -16.93 3.12 -6.24
CA ASP A 185 -18.19 3.50 -6.87
C ASP A 185 -18.06 4.81 -7.67
N THR A 186 -17.20 5.72 -7.26
CA THR A 186 -16.94 6.99 -7.94
C THR A 186 -15.61 7.03 -8.69
N ARG A 187 -14.85 5.94 -8.71
CA ARG A 187 -13.51 5.85 -9.31
C ARG A 187 -12.51 6.83 -8.71
N GLU A 188 -12.50 6.96 -7.39
CA GLU A 188 -11.67 7.97 -6.73
C GLU A 188 -10.77 7.35 -5.69
N ILE A 189 -9.58 7.92 -5.57
CA ILE A 189 -8.66 7.63 -4.48
C ILE A 189 -8.21 8.91 -3.81
N ALA A 190 -8.42 8.99 -2.51
CA ALA A 190 -7.90 10.07 -1.69
C ALA A 190 -6.55 9.67 -1.09
N VAL A 191 -5.59 10.56 -1.21
CA VAL A 191 -4.23 10.42 -0.69
C VAL A 191 -3.80 11.73 -0.03
N ASN A 192 -2.75 11.69 0.78
CA ASN A 192 -2.08 12.93 1.17
C ASN A 192 -0.93 13.25 0.20
N ASP A 193 -0.63 14.54 0.02
CA ASP A 193 0.46 15.02 -0.83
C ASP A 193 1.05 16.31 -0.24
N PHE A 194 2.26 16.20 0.28
CA PHE A 194 2.95 17.35 0.86
C PHE A 194 3.55 18.25 -0.23
N ARG A 195 2.98 19.44 -0.40
CA ARG A 195 3.49 20.45 -1.33
C ARG A 195 3.44 21.85 -0.72
N THR A 196 4.34 22.69 -1.18
CA THR A 196 4.35 24.14 -0.83
C THR A 196 4.36 24.42 0.67
N GLY A 197 4.96 23.52 1.47
CA GLY A 197 5.09 23.70 2.92
C GLY A 197 3.92 23.15 3.74
N TYR A 198 2.89 22.61 3.09
CA TYR A 198 1.72 22.02 3.76
C TYR A 198 1.41 20.63 3.20
N ASP A 199 0.85 19.79 4.06
CA ASP A 199 0.23 18.54 3.61
C ASP A 199 -1.18 18.84 3.08
N ASN A 200 -1.57 18.12 2.04
CA ASN A 200 -2.86 18.29 1.38
C ASN A 200 -3.56 16.93 1.30
N ILE A 201 -4.88 16.91 1.31
CA ILE A 201 -5.68 15.81 0.83
C ILE A 201 -5.92 16.04 -0.66
N VAL A 202 -5.63 15.03 -1.47
CA VAL A 202 -5.78 15.07 -2.93
C VAL A 202 -6.61 13.90 -3.37
N VAL A 203 -7.53 14.13 -4.30
CA VAL A 203 -8.36 13.10 -4.91
C VAL A 203 -7.95 12.92 -6.36
N PHE A 204 -7.65 11.67 -6.74
CA PHE A 204 -7.36 11.30 -8.12
C PHE A 204 -8.41 10.35 -8.67
N ASP A 205 -8.67 10.44 -9.98
CA ASP A 205 -9.39 9.41 -10.72
C ASP A 205 -8.51 8.15 -10.82
N THR A 206 -9.03 6.99 -10.46
CA THR A 206 -8.25 5.75 -10.40
C THR A 206 -7.82 5.23 -11.76
N ILE A 207 -8.58 5.53 -12.83
CA ILE A 207 -8.27 5.06 -14.19
C ILE A 207 -7.32 6.01 -14.93
N THR A 208 -7.58 7.31 -14.83
CA THR A 208 -6.83 8.31 -15.60
C THR A 208 -5.67 8.94 -14.83
N GLY A 209 -5.72 8.85 -13.50
CA GLY A 209 -4.80 9.55 -12.61
C GLY A 209 -5.01 11.07 -12.60
N GLU A 210 -6.10 11.58 -13.16
CA GLU A 210 -6.41 13.01 -13.14
C GLU A 210 -6.67 13.48 -11.71
N GLU A 211 -6.09 14.61 -11.32
CA GLU A 211 -6.36 15.26 -10.04
C GLU A 211 -7.74 15.92 -10.11
N LYS A 212 -8.69 15.43 -9.32
CA LYS A 212 -10.06 15.96 -9.24
C LYS A 212 -10.20 17.08 -8.24
N GLY A 213 -9.40 17.05 -7.19
CA GLY A 213 -9.46 18.07 -6.16
C GLY A 213 -8.29 18.01 -5.19
N ARG A 214 -8.04 19.12 -4.53
CA ARG A 214 -6.97 19.29 -3.54
C ARG A 214 -7.41 20.27 -2.46
N VAL A 215 -7.20 19.91 -1.20
CA VAL A 215 -7.47 20.79 -0.07
C VAL A 215 -6.31 20.72 0.93
N PRO A 216 -5.81 21.87 1.43
CA PRO A 216 -4.77 21.89 2.44
C PRO A 216 -5.33 21.39 3.78
N THR A 217 -4.50 20.66 4.53
CA THR A 217 -4.80 20.23 5.90
C THR A 217 -4.27 21.17 6.96
N GLU A 218 -3.57 22.22 6.54
CA GLU A 218 -2.81 23.16 7.40
C GLU A 218 -1.68 22.49 8.19
N SER A 219 -1.45 21.21 8.00
CA SER A 219 -0.30 20.52 8.58
C SER A 219 0.98 20.92 7.86
N THR A 220 1.91 21.50 8.60
CA THR A 220 3.25 21.86 8.09
C THR A 220 4.20 20.67 8.04
N THR A 221 3.71 19.47 8.33
CA THR A 221 4.48 18.24 8.31
C THR A 221 3.86 17.23 7.35
N ALA A 222 4.68 16.60 6.52
CA ALA A 222 4.25 15.50 5.64
C ALA A 222 4.06 14.17 6.42
N ASN A 223 3.69 14.25 7.65
CA ASN A 223 3.51 13.10 8.54
C ASN A 223 2.03 12.77 8.71
N GLY A 224 1.30 12.62 7.59
CA GLY A 224 0.00 11.99 7.62
C GLY A 224 0.15 10.59 8.20
N MET A 225 -0.21 10.40 9.46
CA MET A 225 -0.16 9.08 10.08
C MET A 225 -1.33 8.22 9.64
N PHE A 226 -2.47 8.84 9.43
CA PHE A 226 -3.69 8.14 9.05
C PHE A 226 -4.52 8.98 8.09
N LEU A 227 -5.00 8.32 7.05
CA LEU A 227 -6.09 8.77 6.22
C LEU A 227 -7.18 7.70 6.34
N SER A 228 -8.36 8.06 6.79
CA SER A 228 -9.46 7.12 7.03
C SER A 228 -10.73 7.58 6.34
N PRO A 229 -11.52 6.66 5.76
CA PRO A 229 -12.83 7.02 5.24
C PRO A 229 -13.74 7.45 6.37
N GLY A 230 -14.55 8.45 6.12
CA GLY A 230 -15.65 8.86 6.96
C GLY A 230 -16.99 8.44 6.37
N TRP A 231 -18.04 9.18 6.75
CA TRP A 231 -19.40 9.01 6.24
C TRP A 231 -19.59 9.88 4.99
N GLU A 232 -20.41 9.43 4.06
CA GLU A 232 -20.83 10.26 2.91
C GLU A 232 -19.67 10.83 2.07
N ARG A 233 -18.64 10.02 1.80
CA ARG A 233 -17.46 10.39 1.00
C ARG A 233 -16.56 11.45 1.62
N ASP A 234 -16.51 11.54 2.92
CA ASP A 234 -15.53 12.36 3.60
C ASP A 234 -14.28 11.56 4.01
N VAL A 235 -13.19 12.28 4.21
CA VAL A 235 -11.90 11.75 4.60
C VAL A 235 -11.42 12.41 5.88
N PHE A 236 -11.09 11.60 6.87
CA PHE A 236 -10.40 12.05 8.05
C PHE A 236 -8.89 11.93 7.87
N TYR A 237 -8.22 13.03 8.08
CA TYR A 237 -6.77 13.15 8.09
C TYR A 237 -6.27 13.35 9.50
N CYS A 238 -5.26 12.57 9.89
CA CYS A 238 -4.57 12.75 11.17
C CYS A 238 -3.06 12.72 10.95
N SER A 239 -2.39 13.74 11.45
CA SER A 239 -0.93 13.85 11.47
C SER A 239 -0.44 14.29 12.84
N ILE A 240 0.88 14.41 13.01
CA ILE A 240 1.45 14.98 14.22
C ILE A 240 1.09 16.47 14.36
N GLY A 241 0.86 17.16 13.24
CA GLY A 241 0.64 18.62 13.22
C GLY A 241 -0.81 19.05 13.09
N ALA A 242 -1.73 18.16 12.65
CA ALA A 242 -3.13 18.55 12.41
C ALA A 242 -4.07 17.34 12.39
N ILE A 243 -5.33 17.63 12.70
CA ILE A 243 -6.47 16.73 12.43
C ILE A 243 -7.43 17.52 11.54
N ALA A 244 -7.81 16.95 10.41
CA ALA A 244 -8.71 17.57 9.45
C ALA A 244 -9.77 16.59 8.96
N ARG A 245 -10.91 17.12 8.52
CA ARG A 245 -11.94 16.39 7.81
C ARG A 245 -12.18 17.09 6.47
N ALA A 246 -12.06 16.38 5.38
CA ALA A 246 -12.33 16.87 4.05
C ALA A 246 -13.55 16.19 3.46
N PHE A 247 -14.39 16.96 2.77
CA PHE A 247 -15.54 16.45 2.03
C PHE A 247 -15.18 16.36 0.55
N ILE A 248 -15.56 15.25 -0.08
CA ILE A 248 -15.42 15.05 -1.52
C ILE A 248 -16.80 15.31 -2.13
N GLU A 249 -16.94 16.43 -2.82
CA GLU A 249 -18.18 16.83 -3.51
C GLU A 249 -18.37 16.07 -4.83
#